data_3e910cab5ef532c220b32ab93dca14bf
#
_entry.id   3e910cab5ef532c220b32ab93dca14bf
#
_cell.length_a   1.000
_cell.length_b   1.000
_cell.length_c   1.000
_cell.angle_alpha   90.00
_cell.angle_beta   90.00
_cell.angle_gamma   90.00
#
_symmetry.space_group_name_H-M   'P 1'
#
loop_
_entity.id
_entity.type
_entity.pdbx_description
1 polymer ?
#
loop_
_entity_poly.entity_id
_entity_poly.type
_entity_poly.pdbx_seq_one_letter_code
_entity_poly.pdbx_strand_id
1 'polypeptide(L)'
;MPRRIDGAWWPRTFDLLAELPPLLSGLPRAWGQIVSVLVNGTAWTGAPGRMLVCNEVVRLRRTTTAHAPSTIVLMAPGHGRRDLLVVPPEASEQAAESLMSAVGLTPEQGHFAS
;
A
#
# COMPACT_ATOMS: atom_id res chain seq x y z
N MET A 1 -3.52 -4.93 -20.10
CA MET A 1 -2.22 -5.33 -19.55
C MET A 1 -2.29 -5.37 -18.03
N PRO A 2 -1.75 -6.42 -17.40
CA PRO A 2 -1.68 -6.45 -15.96
C PRO A 2 -0.78 -5.31 -15.46
N ARG A 3 -1.15 -4.71 -14.34
CA ARG A 3 -0.34 -3.65 -13.77
C ARG A 3 0.89 -4.21 -13.09
N ARG A 4 1.97 -3.48 -13.21
CA ARG A 4 3.19 -3.81 -12.51
C ARG A 4 3.02 -3.48 -11.03
N ILE A 5 3.49 -4.39 -10.19
CA ILE A 5 3.55 -4.16 -8.75
C ILE A 5 4.91 -3.52 -8.45
N ASP A 6 4.88 -2.35 -7.82
CA ASP A 6 6.09 -1.57 -7.57
C ASP A 6 6.79 -1.92 -6.26
N GLY A 7 6.10 -2.62 -5.36
CA GLY A 7 6.66 -3.04 -4.10
C GLY A 7 5.62 -3.79 -3.27
N ALA A 8 5.99 -4.15 -2.05
CA ALA A 8 5.12 -4.85 -1.12
C ALA A 8 5.05 -4.09 0.21
N TRP A 9 3.87 -4.06 0.80
CA TRP A 9 3.66 -3.44 2.10
C TRP A 9 3.09 -4.47 3.07
N TRP A 10 3.78 -4.64 4.18
CA TRP A 10 3.38 -5.57 5.22
C TRP A 10 3.01 -4.77 6.48
N PRO A 11 1.75 -4.30 6.58
CA PRO A 11 1.32 -3.55 7.77
C PRO A 11 1.16 -4.49 8.96
N ARG A 12 1.17 -3.93 10.15
CA ARG A 12 0.99 -4.71 11.39
C ARG A 12 -0.47 -4.98 11.68
N THR A 13 -1.36 -4.12 11.21
CA THR A 13 -2.81 -4.24 11.42
C THR A 13 -3.53 -3.78 10.17
N PHE A 14 -4.85 -3.92 10.18
CA PHE A 14 -5.69 -3.34 9.14
C PHE A 14 -6.25 -1.96 9.53
N ASP A 15 -5.67 -1.31 10.52
CA ASP A 15 -6.04 0.06 10.89
C ASP A 15 -5.28 1.04 10.00
N LEU A 16 -5.95 1.54 8.98
CA LEU A 16 -5.32 2.40 7.98
C LEU A 16 -4.80 3.71 8.58
N LEU A 17 -5.50 4.29 9.55
CA LEU A 17 -5.06 5.52 10.20
C LEU A 17 -3.75 5.34 10.95
N ALA A 18 -3.52 4.15 11.52
CA ALA A 18 -2.31 3.86 12.26
C ALA A 18 -1.15 3.46 11.34
N GLU A 19 -1.46 2.72 10.26
CA GLU A 19 -0.42 2.09 9.44
C GLU A 19 0.05 2.94 8.26
N LEU A 20 -0.82 3.81 7.74
CA LEU A 20 -0.50 4.56 6.54
C LEU A 20 0.59 5.62 6.74
N PRO A 21 0.60 6.43 7.83
CA PRO A 21 1.63 7.44 8.00
C PRO A 21 3.07 6.89 7.99
N PRO A 22 3.38 5.78 8.70
CA PRO A 22 4.73 5.22 8.61
C PRO A 22 5.10 4.78 7.21
N LEU A 23 4.14 4.20 6.47
CA LEU A 23 4.40 3.80 5.08
C LEU A 23 4.77 5.00 4.22
N LEU A 24 3.94 6.03 4.22
CA LEU A 24 4.15 7.20 3.36
C LEU A 24 5.44 7.93 3.72
N SER A 25 5.81 7.95 5.00
CA SER A 25 7.06 8.59 5.43
C SER A 25 8.31 7.84 4.96
N GLY A 26 8.18 6.54 4.69
CA GLY A 26 9.31 5.69 4.30
C GLY A 26 9.47 5.48 2.81
N LEU A 27 8.62 6.09 1.99
CA LEU A 27 8.67 5.88 0.53
C LEU A 27 9.86 6.58 -0.11
N PRO A 28 10.36 6.07 -1.26
CA PRO A 28 11.42 6.76 -2.00
C PRO A 28 10.99 8.17 -2.40
N ARG A 29 11.91 9.11 -2.29
CA ARG A 29 11.64 10.50 -2.69
C ARG A 29 11.27 10.61 -4.17
N ALA A 30 11.81 9.73 -5.00
CA ALA A 30 11.52 9.72 -6.43
C ALA A 30 10.05 9.46 -6.74
N TRP A 31 9.29 8.91 -5.78
CA TRP A 31 7.86 8.65 -5.98
C TRP A 31 7.01 9.90 -5.80
N GLY A 32 7.59 10.98 -5.27
CA GLY A 32 6.90 12.26 -5.11
C GLY A 32 5.99 12.31 -3.89
N GLN A 33 5.25 13.40 -3.81
CA GLN A 33 4.29 13.63 -2.72
C GLN A 33 3.00 12.85 -2.99
N ILE A 34 2.70 11.87 -2.16
CA ILE A 34 1.47 11.09 -2.30
C ILE A 34 0.30 11.94 -1.82
N VAL A 35 -0.69 12.12 -2.69
CA VAL A 35 -1.89 12.91 -2.38
C VAL A 35 -3.16 12.08 -2.34
N SER A 36 -3.10 10.84 -2.83
CA SER A 36 -4.27 9.96 -2.88
C SER A 36 -3.84 8.51 -2.72
N VAL A 37 -4.64 7.75 -1.95
CA VAL A 37 -4.42 6.32 -1.74
C VAL A 37 -5.74 5.61 -1.98
N LEU A 38 -5.71 4.61 -2.86
CA LEU A 38 -6.85 3.75 -3.13
C LEU A 38 -6.58 2.38 -2.52
N VAL A 39 -7.45 1.95 -1.59
CA VAL A 39 -7.33 0.64 -0.98
C VAL A 39 -8.34 -0.31 -1.61
N ASN A 40 -7.94 -1.56 -1.78
CA ASN A 40 -8.71 -2.59 -2.44
C ASN A 40 -9.41 -3.46 -1.40
N GLY A 41 -10.74 -3.47 -1.45
CA GLY A 41 -11.54 -4.31 -0.58
C GLY A 41 -12.00 -3.64 0.70
N THR A 42 -12.60 -4.43 1.59
CA THR A 42 -13.25 -3.93 2.81
C THR A 42 -12.54 -4.34 4.10
N ALA A 43 -11.35 -4.91 4.00
CA ALA A 43 -10.60 -5.39 5.16
C ALA A 43 -10.06 -4.25 6.04
N TRP A 44 -9.87 -3.07 5.46
CA TRP A 44 -9.28 -1.96 6.17
C TRP A 44 -10.29 -1.27 7.09
N THR A 45 -9.88 -1.02 8.33
CA THR A 45 -10.67 -0.24 9.28
C THR A 45 -10.14 1.19 9.33
N GLY A 46 -10.97 2.11 9.82
CA GLY A 46 -10.56 3.49 10.02
C GLY A 46 -10.16 4.22 8.75
N ALA A 47 -10.88 3.99 7.65
CA ALA A 47 -10.58 4.61 6.36
C ALA A 47 -11.51 5.80 6.09
N PRO A 48 -11.21 6.99 6.64
CA PRO A 48 -11.97 8.21 6.34
C PRO A 48 -11.72 8.65 4.91
N GLY A 49 -12.48 9.64 4.44
CA GLY A 49 -12.27 10.17 3.08
C GLY A 49 -10.92 10.85 2.89
N ARG A 50 -10.29 11.27 3.97
CA ARG A 50 -8.98 11.93 3.95
C ARG A 50 -8.36 11.91 5.33
N MET A 51 -7.03 12.07 5.38
CA MET A 51 -6.30 12.16 6.63
C MET A 51 -5.08 13.05 6.45
N LEU A 52 -4.51 13.50 7.57
CA LEU A 52 -3.26 14.25 7.55
C LEU A 52 -2.09 13.29 7.74
N VAL A 53 -1.10 13.40 6.85
CA VAL A 53 0.17 12.68 6.96
C VAL A 53 1.28 13.72 6.80
N CYS A 54 2.10 13.91 7.82
CA CYS A 54 3.17 14.92 7.81
C CYS A 54 2.66 16.32 7.42
N ASN A 55 1.50 16.72 7.97
CA ASN A 55 0.84 17.99 7.70
C ASN A 55 0.29 18.16 6.28
N GLU A 56 0.25 17.08 5.51
CA GLU A 56 -0.32 17.07 4.15
C GLU A 56 -1.62 16.29 4.14
N VAL A 57 -2.61 16.78 3.41
CA VAL A 57 -3.88 16.08 3.25
C VAL A 57 -3.73 14.97 2.22
N VAL A 58 -4.07 13.75 2.60
CA VAL A 58 -4.06 12.59 1.71
C VAL A 58 -5.49 12.09 1.59
N ARG A 59 -5.98 11.98 0.37
CA ARG A 59 -7.32 11.43 0.10
C ARG A 59 -7.28 9.92 0.16
N LEU A 60 -8.27 9.34 0.83
CA LEU A 60 -8.40 7.90 0.96
C LEU A 60 -9.66 7.44 0.24
N ARG A 61 -9.49 6.48 -0.66
CA ARG A 61 -10.60 5.88 -1.40
C ARG A 61 -10.57 4.37 -1.18
N ARG A 62 -11.74 3.76 -1.23
CA ARG A 62 -11.88 2.32 -1.05
C ARG A 62 -12.71 1.75 -2.18
N THR A 63 -12.24 0.66 -2.79
CA THR A 63 -13.07 -0.12 -3.69
C THR A 63 -13.90 -1.08 -2.86
N THR A 64 -15.12 -1.36 -3.30
CA THR A 64 -15.99 -2.31 -2.60
C THR A 64 -15.74 -3.74 -3.06
N THR A 65 -15.07 -3.90 -4.19
CA THR A 65 -14.79 -5.21 -4.75
C THR A 65 -13.36 -5.60 -4.42
N ALA A 66 -13.19 -6.64 -3.62
CA ALA A 66 -11.87 -7.21 -3.33
C ALA A 66 -11.50 -8.17 -4.45
N HIS A 67 -10.26 -8.13 -4.88
CA HIS A 67 -9.72 -9.06 -5.85
C HIS A 67 -8.26 -9.36 -5.51
N ALA A 68 -7.79 -10.51 -5.93
CA ALA A 68 -6.44 -10.93 -5.65
C ALA A 68 -5.50 -10.50 -6.79
N PRO A 69 -4.26 -10.08 -6.49
CA PRO A 69 -3.77 -9.85 -5.14
C PRO A 69 -4.31 -8.56 -4.53
N SER A 70 -4.36 -8.49 -3.19
CA SER A 70 -4.72 -7.24 -2.51
C SER A 70 -3.65 -6.19 -2.76
N THR A 71 -4.07 -5.01 -3.17
CA THR A 71 -3.14 -3.92 -3.46
C THR A 71 -3.65 -2.61 -2.91
N ILE A 72 -2.72 -1.67 -2.72
CA ILE A 72 -3.06 -0.26 -2.57
C ILE A 72 -2.41 0.50 -3.71
N VAL A 73 -3.04 1.59 -4.10
CA VAL A 73 -2.54 2.44 -5.17
C VAL A 73 -2.19 3.80 -4.60
N LEU A 74 -0.96 4.22 -4.80
CA LEU A 74 -0.46 5.51 -4.36
C LEU A 74 -0.36 6.43 -5.57
N MET A 75 -0.91 7.63 -5.46
CA MET A 75 -0.89 8.59 -6.56
C MET A 75 -0.18 9.87 -6.16
N ALA A 76 0.76 10.30 -7.00
CA ALA A 76 1.51 11.53 -6.81
C ALA A 76 1.49 12.32 -8.12
N PRO A 77 0.85 13.50 -8.16
CA PRO A 77 0.79 14.29 -9.40
C PRO A 77 2.19 14.58 -9.95
N GLY A 78 2.36 14.37 -11.24
CA GLY A 78 3.66 14.55 -11.88
C GLY A 78 4.64 13.39 -11.70
N HIS A 79 4.33 12.43 -10.83
CA HIS A 79 5.21 11.28 -10.55
C HIS A 79 4.52 9.95 -10.85
N GLY A 80 3.25 9.99 -11.25
CA GLY A 80 2.52 8.82 -11.66
C GLY A 80 1.91 8.02 -10.52
N ARG A 81 1.63 6.78 -10.81
CA ARG A 81 0.94 5.85 -9.94
C ARG A 81 1.88 4.73 -9.52
N ARG A 82 1.78 4.32 -8.27
CA ARG A 82 2.52 3.16 -7.74
C ARG A 82 1.55 2.18 -7.12
N ASP A 83 1.70 0.91 -7.44
CA ASP A 83 0.86 -0.15 -6.91
C ASP A 83 1.70 -0.98 -5.93
N LEU A 84 1.21 -1.13 -4.69
CA LEU A 84 1.87 -1.94 -3.68
C LEU A 84 1.04 -3.17 -3.37
N LEU A 85 1.69 -4.33 -3.32
CA LEU A 85 1.07 -5.54 -2.82
C LEU A 85 0.90 -5.42 -1.31
N VAL A 86 -0.29 -5.70 -0.81
CA VAL A 86 -0.54 -5.73 0.63
C VAL A 86 -0.38 -7.15 1.13
N VAL A 87 0.58 -7.35 2.03
CA VAL A 87 0.77 -8.62 2.72
C VAL A 87 -0.07 -8.55 4.00
N PRO A 88 -0.98 -9.53 4.25
CA PRO A 88 -1.82 -9.50 5.44
C PRO A 88 -0.99 -9.44 6.72
N PRO A 89 -1.45 -8.69 7.75
CA PRO A 89 -0.72 -8.58 9.01
C PRO A 89 -0.40 -9.91 9.67
N GLU A 90 -1.30 -10.88 9.54
CA GLU A 90 -1.16 -12.19 10.15
C GLU A 90 -0.31 -13.16 9.34
N ALA A 91 0.17 -12.77 8.16
CA ALA A 91 0.95 -13.66 7.31
C ALA A 91 2.28 -14.01 7.96
N SER A 92 2.71 -15.28 7.82
CA SER A 92 4.05 -15.69 8.19
C SER A 92 5.06 -15.16 7.16
N GLU A 93 6.35 -15.20 7.51
CA GLU A 93 7.40 -14.81 6.56
C GLU A 93 7.33 -15.65 5.28
N GLN A 94 7.08 -16.95 5.42
CA GLN A 94 6.96 -17.84 4.27
C GLN A 94 5.77 -17.47 3.40
N ALA A 95 4.62 -17.17 4.01
CA ALA A 95 3.44 -16.74 3.26
C ALA A 95 3.69 -15.40 2.56
N ALA A 96 4.37 -14.47 3.23
CA ALA A 96 4.71 -13.18 2.64
C ALA A 96 5.62 -13.35 1.42
N GLU A 97 6.65 -14.19 1.53
CA GLU A 97 7.55 -14.48 0.42
C GLU A 97 6.80 -15.10 -0.77
N SER A 98 5.87 -16.01 -0.49
CA SER A 98 5.06 -16.63 -1.54
C SER A 98 4.20 -15.60 -2.26
N LEU A 99 3.58 -14.68 -1.52
CA LEU A 99 2.77 -13.62 -2.11
C LEU A 99 3.62 -12.68 -2.98
N MET A 100 4.79 -12.30 -2.49
CA MET A 100 5.70 -11.44 -3.26
C MET A 100 6.19 -12.13 -4.53
N SER A 101 6.57 -13.40 -4.43
CA SER A 101 7.00 -14.17 -5.60
C SER A 101 5.91 -14.29 -6.64
N ALA A 102 4.66 -14.45 -6.22
CA ALA A 102 3.53 -14.58 -7.13
C ALA A 102 3.33 -13.35 -8.02
N VAL A 103 3.78 -12.17 -7.57
CA VAL A 103 3.70 -10.93 -8.34
C VAL A 103 5.05 -10.49 -8.89
N GLY A 104 6.08 -11.35 -8.83
CA GLY A 104 7.39 -11.07 -9.41
C GLY A 104 8.32 -10.24 -8.55
N LEU A 105 8.05 -10.12 -7.25
CA LEU A 105 8.93 -9.39 -6.33
C LEU A 105 9.86 -10.34 -5.60
N THR A 106 11.09 -9.87 -5.34
CA THR A 106 12.02 -10.56 -4.46
C THR A 106 11.96 -9.93 -3.07
N PRO A 107 12.41 -10.65 -2.01
CA PRO A 107 12.39 -10.09 -0.65
C PRO A 107 13.17 -8.79 -0.49
N GLU A 108 14.15 -8.54 -1.35
CA GLU A 108 14.98 -7.33 -1.27
C GLU A 108 14.40 -6.16 -2.06
N GLN A 109 13.36 -6.38 -2.86
CA GLN A 109 12.79 -5.34 -3.73
C GLN A 109 11.54 -4.74 -3.15
N GLY A 110 11.61 -3.42 -2.84
CA GLY A 110 10.42 -2.65 -2.52
C GLY A 110 9.58 -3.17 -1.37
N HIS A 111 10.21 -3.76 -0.36
CA HIS A 111 9.50 -4.26 0.81
C HIS A 111 9.40 -3.17 1.87
N PHE A 112 8.17 -2.82 2.23
CA PHE A 112 7.90 -1.81 3.24
C PHE A 112 7.20 -2.47 4.43
N ALA A 113 7.73 -2.26 5.65
CA ALA A 113 7.13 -2.74 6.88
C ALA A 113 6.75 -1.56 7.75
N SER A 114 5.61 -1.66 8.39
CA SER A 114 5.15 -0.65 9.34
C SER A 114 5.71 -0.91 10.73
#